data_ae9852efd563db0a49e40f27fbac79ba
#
_entry.id   ae9852efd563db0a49e40f27fbac79ba
#
_cell.length_a   1.000
_cell.length_b   1.000
_cell.length_c   1.000
_cell.angle_alpha   90.00
_cell.angle_beta   90.00
_cell.angle_gamma   90.00
#
_symmetry.space_group_name_H-M   'P 1'
#
loop_
_entity.id
_entity.type
_entity.pdbx_description
1 polymer ?
#
loop_
_entity_poly.entity_id
_entity_poly.type
_entity_poly.pdbx_seq_one_letter_code
_entity_poly.pdbx_strand_id
1 'polypeptide(L)'
;MLPKSEPLPDPKLPRLPGSVHVGPLSAVAAMVRDCRASHLLTCLHDNAVQTPITIERARHLRLIMHDIAEAIPDHTPPDAQHIGRLIDFARDWGGHSAMVVHCFAGISRSTAAAFITLCAVNPDAPEALIAQRLREASPTAYPNRLMVRLADDALARRGRMIKAVERMGRAEPAYEAIPFMLPADVTANEDLK
;
A
#
# COMPACT_ATOMS: atom_id res chain seq x y z
N MET A 1 -34.59 19.95 8.64
CA MET A 1 -33.59 20.05 9.70
C MET A 1 -32.35 19.33 9.19
N LEU A 2 -31.31 20.06 8.75
CA LEU A 2 -30.08 19.46 8.22
C LEU A 2 -29.25 18.88 9.37
N PRO A 3 -28.61 17.70 9.22
CA PRO A 3 -27.76 17.18 10.26
C PRO A 3 -26.57 18.12 10.47
N LYS A 4 -26.28 18.40 11.73
CA LYS A 4 -25.12 19.21 12.14
C LYS A 4 -23.85 18.50 11.64
N SER A 5 -23.02 19.22 10.89
CA SER A 5 -21.68 18.77 10.52
C SER A 5 -20.89 18.41 11.79
N GLU A 6 -20.34 17.20 11.85
CA GLU A 6 -19.41 16.84 12.91
C GLU A 6 -18.24 17.85 12.91
N PRO A 7 -17.78 18.29 14.09
CA PRO A 7 -16.67 19.21 14.18
C PRO A 7 -15.41 18.54 13.63
N LEU A 8 -14.61 19.31 12.90
CA LEU A 8 -13.28 18.91 12.46
C LEU A 8 -12.46 18.47 13.68
N PRO A 9 -11.64 17.41 13.57
CA PRO A 9 -10.83 16.94 14.68
C PRO A 9 -9.93 18.04 15.24
N ASP A 10 -9.88 18.15 16.56
CA ASP A 10 -9.08 19.11 17.30
C ASP A 10 -7.59 18.96 16.89
N PRO A 11 -6.90 20.02 16.42
CA PRO A 11 -5.50 19.96 16.03
C PRO A 11 -4.53 19.63 17.18
N LYS A 12 -5.02 19.56 18.43
CA LYS A 12 -4.23 19.23 19.63
C LYS A 12 -4.29 17.76 20.05
N LEU A 13 -5.14 16.93 19.42
CA LEU A 13 -5.08 15.49 19.67
C LEU A 13 -3.79 14.90 19.11
N PRO A 14 -3.08 14.02 19.87
CA PRO A 14 -1.91 13.34 19.35
C PRO A 14 -2.30 12.57 18.08
N ARG A 15 -1.63 12.87 16.98
CA ARG A 15 -1.85 12.14 15.74
C ARG A 15 -1.49 10.68 15.99
N LEU A 16 -2.43 9.77 15.77
CA LEU A 16 -2.13 8.34 15.79
C LEU A 16 -1.01 8.08 14.77
N PRO A 17 -0.01 7.25 15.12
CA PRO A 17 1.01 6.87 14.16
C PRO A 17 0.33 6.28 12.93
N GLY A 18 0.72 6.74 11.75
CA GLY A 18 0.16 6.27 10.50
C GLY A 18 0.45 4.79 10.28
N SER A 19 -0.41 4.15 9.49
CA SER A 19 -0.30 2.71 9.20
C SER A 19 -0.82 2.38 7.81
N VAL A 20 -0.24 1.36 7.19
CA VAL A 20 -0.67 0.79 5.92
C VAL A 20 -1.34 -0.55 6.19
N HIS A 21 -2.64 -0.64 5.92
CA HIS A 21 -3.43 -1.86 6.05
C HIS A 21 -3.57 -2.51 4.68
N VAL A 22 -3.13 -3.75 4.55
CA VAL A 22 -3.06 -4.47 3.27
C VAL A 22 -3.96 -5.68 3.31
N GLY A 23 -4.71 -5.92 2.22
CA GLY A 23 -5.57 -7.09 2.16
C GLY A 23 -6.22 -7.32 0.80
N PRO A 24 -7.09 -8.33 0.71
CA PRO A 24 -7.85 -8.66 -0.48
C PRO A 24 -9.06 -7.73 -0.67
N LEU A 25 -9.64 -7.77 -1.87
CA LEU A 25 -10.86 -7.03 -2.22
C LEU A 25 -12.03 -7.36 -1.26
N SER A 26 -12.17 -8.61 -0.87
CA SER A 26 -13.21 -9.10 0.05
C SER A 26 -13.19 -8.41 1.42
N ALA A 27 -12.02 -7.95 1.89
CA ALA A 27 -11.83 -7.35 3.20
C ALA A 27 -11.87 -5.81 3.21
N VAL A 28 -11.93 -5.13 2.05
CA VAL A 28 -11.78 -3.66 1.94
C VAL A 28 -12.74 -2.91 2.85
N ALA A 29 -14.03 -3.25 2.82
CA ALA A 29 -15.05 -2.54 3.59
C ALA A 29 -14.81 -2.66 5.12
N ALA A 30 -14.41 -3.84 5.58
CA ALA A 30 -14.06 -4.07 6.98
C ALA A 30 -12.80 -3.30 7.37
N MET A 31 -11.72 -3.40 6.58
CA MET A 31 -10.48 -2.70 6.84
C MET A 31 -10.68 -1.18 6.93
N VAL A 32 -11.39 -0.57 5.95
CA VAL A 32 -11.65 0.88 5.94
C VAL A 32 -12.38 1.32 7.20
N ARG A 33 -13.40 0.57 7.62
CA ARG A 33 -14.19 0.87 8.83
C ARG A 33 -13.34 0.71 10.09
N ASP A 34 -12.67 -0.42 10.24
CA ASP A 34 -12.04 -0.84 11.50
C ASP A 34 -10.79 -0.01 11.81
N CYS A 35 -9.98 0.35 10.80
CA CYS A 35 -8.84 1.24 10.98
C CYS A 35 -9.18 2.73 10.78
N ARG A 36 -10.44 3.08 10.50
CA ARG A 36 -10.87 4.46 10.19
C ARG A 36 -9.99 5.09 9.11
N ALA A 37 -9.80 4.36 8.03
CA ALA A 37 -8.90 4.78 6.97
C ALA A 37 -9.25 6.17 6.42
N SER A 38 -8.26 7.01 6.27
CA SER A 38 -8.38 8.30 5.58
C SER A 38 -8.06 8.19 4.08
N HIS A 39 -7.29 7.18 3.68
CA HIS A 39 -6.84 6.96 2.31
C HIS A 39 -7.12 5.53 1.86
N LEU A 40 -7.43 5.38 0.57
CA LEU A 40 -7.64 4.07 -0.07
C LEU A 40 -6.84 4.00 -1.36
N LEU A 41 -6.06 2.93 -1.52
CA LEU A 41 -5.32 2.61 -2.74
C LEU A 41 -5.84 1.30 -3.32
N THR A 42 -6.44 1.36 -4.48
CA THR A 42 -6.99 0.22 -5.22
C THR A 42 -6.11 -0.13 -6.40
N CYS A 43 -5.64 -1.38 -6.47
CA CYS A 43 -4.85 -1.93 -7.57
C CYS A 43 -5.61 -3.09 -8.22
N LEU A 44 -6.51 -2.80 -9.16
CA LEU A 44 -7.34 -3.76 -9.88
C LEU A 44 -7.22 -3.58 -11.38
N HIS A 45 -7.72 -4.55 -12.15
CA HIS A 45 -7.79 -4.45 -13.61
C HIS A 45 -9.01 -3.67 -14.11
N ASP A 46 -9.92 -3.30 -13.21
CA ASP A 46 -11.14 -2.56 -13.48
C ASP A 46 -11.39 -1.47 -12.44
N ASN A 47 -12.47 -0.73 -12.61
CA ASN A 47 -12.89 0.35 -11.72
C ASN A 47 -14.08 -0.05 -10.83
N ALA A 48 -14.17 -1.31 -10.42
CA ALA A 48 -15.34 -1.85 -9.71
C ALA A 48 -15.52 -1.30 -8.28
N VAL A 49 -14.42 -0.87 -7.61
CA VAL A 49 -14.49 -0.39 -6.23
C VAL A 49 -14.95 1.06 -6.17
N GLN A 50 -16.11 1.29 -5.57
CA GLN A 50 -16.60 2.63 -5.27
C GLN A 50 -15.84 3.24 -4.09
N THR A 51 -15.67 4.58 -4.11
CA THR A 51 -15.08 5.27 -2.96
C THR A 51 -16.01 5.16 -1.76
N PRO A 52 -15.56 4.58 -0.62
CA PRO A 52 -16.34 4.58 0.60
C PRO A 52 -16.74 6.02 1.02
N ILE A 53 -17.95 6.18 1.55
CA ILE A 53 -18.48 7.50 1.93
C ILE A 53 -17.64 8.21 3.00
N THR A 54 -16.87 7.44 3.78
CA THR A 54 -15.97 7.94 4.83
C THR A 54 -14.63 8.44 4.29
N ILE A 55 -14.35 8.22 3.00
CA ILE A 55 -13.10 8.63 2.34
C ILE A 55 -13.40 9.70 1.30
N GLU A 56 -12.69 10.81 1.35
CA GLU A 56 -12.77 11.84 0.31
C GLU A 56 -12.33 11.28 -1.03
N ARG A 57 -13.00 11.66 -2.11
CA ARG A 57 -12.69 11.16 -3.47
C ARG A 57 -11.24 11.40 -3.87
N ALA A 58 -10.66 12.52 -3.48
CA ALA A 58 -9.26 12.86 -3.74
C ALA A 58 -8.28 11.94 -2.99
N ARG A 59 -8.74 11.29 -1.93
CA ARG A 59 -7.95 10.34 -1.12
C ARG A 59 -8.20 8.87 -1.49
N HIS A 60 -8.82 8.62 -2.64
CA HIS A 60 -8.95 7.28 -3.21
C HIS A 60 -8.21 7.22 -4.55
N LEU A 61 -6.99 6.69 -4.54
CA LEU A 61 -6.24 6.40 -5.77
C LEU A 61 -6.66 5.05 -6.35
N ARG A 62 -7.02 5.05 -7.64
CA ARG A 62 -7.27 3.84 -8.42
C ARG A 62 -6.18 3.68 -9.46
N LEU A 63 -5.51 2.54 -9.44
CA LEU A 63 -4.53 2.13 -10.42
C LEU A 63 -5.11 0.93 -11.18
N ILE A 64 -5.46 1.18 -12.43
CA ILE A 64 -6.11 0.18 -13.29
C ILE A 64 -5.04 -0.60 -14.02
N MET A 65 -4.70 -1.78 -13.52
CA MET A 65 -3.66 -2.64 -14.07
C MET A 65 -3.93 -4.11 -13.77
N HIS A 66 -3.48 -5.00 -14.65
CA HIS A 66 -3.44 -6.43 -14.42
C HIS A 66 -2.23 -6.83 -13.57
N ASP A 67 -2.34 -7.99 -12.91
CA ASP A 67 -1.24 -8.54 -12.09
C ASP A 67 -0.29 -9.37 -12.94
N ILE A 68 0.46 -8.69 -13.79
CA ILE A 68 1.43 -9.28 -14.70
C ILE A 68 2.78 -8.58 -14.57
N ALA A 69 3.86 -9.28 -14.88
CA ALA A 69 5.23 -8.75 -14.86
C ALA A 69 5.82 -8.58 -16.27
N GLU A 70 5.14 -9.12 -17.29
CA GLU A 70 5.51 -9.07 -18.70
C GLU A 70 4.31 -8.67 -19.54
N ALA A 71 4.53 -8.12 -20.72
CA ALA A 71 3.45 -7.73 -21.60
C ALA A 71 2.69 -8.95 -22.13
N ILE A 72 1.37 -8.96 -21.95
CA ILE A 72 0.45 -9.98 -22.46
C ILE A 72 -0.59 -9.25 -23.32
N PRO A 73 -0.95 -9.76 -24.52
CA PRO A 73 -2.01 -9.18 -25.33
C PRO A 73 -3.29 -8.96 -24.51
N ASP A 74 -3.99 -7.87 -24.76
CA ASP A 74 -5.26 -7.49 -24.11
C ASP A 74 -5.18 -7.27 -22.59
N HIS A 75 -3.97 -7.19 -22.02
CA HIS A 75 -3.76 -6.90 -20.61
C HIS A 75 -2.97 -5.60 -20.44
N THR A 76 -3.34 -4.81 -19.45
CA THR A 76 -2.63 -3.58 -19.05
C THR A 76 -1.61 -3.90 -17.97
N PRO A 77 -0.32 -3.96 -18.26
CA PRO A 77 0.70 -4.15 -17.22
C PRO A 77 0.85 -2.90 -16.34
N PRO A 78 1.44 -3.02 -15.15
CA PRO A 78 1.98 -1.87 -14.43
C PRO A 78 2.94 -1.08 -15.33
N ASP A 79 2.88 0.25 -15.26
CA ASP A 79 3.77 1.15 -16.00
C ASP A 79 4.31 2.29 -15.12
N ALA A 80 5.18 3.12 -15.69
CA ALA A 80 5.80 4.23 -14.98
C ALA A 80 4.79 5.29 -14.51
N GLN A 81 3.68 5.48 -15.25
CA GLN A 81 2.63 6.42 -14.87
C GLN A 81 1.86 5.93 -13.64
N HIS A 82 1.54 4.63 -13.58
CA HIS A 82 0.93 4.02 -12.40
C HIS A 82 1.82 4.22 -11.17
N ILE A 83 3.12 3.97 -11.30
CA ILE A 83 4.07 4.08 -10.19
C ILE A 83 4.31 5.53 -9.79
N GLY A 84 4.41 6.46 -10.71
CA GLY A 84 4.52 7.88 -10.41
C GLY A 84 3.33 8.37 -9.58
N ARG A 85 2.10 8.07 -10.01
CA ARG A 85 0.87 8.39 -9.27
C ARG A 85 0.81 7.77 -7.87
N LEU A 86 1.31 6.53 -7.73
CA LEU A 86 1.38 5.86 -6.43
C LEU A 86 2.35 6.57 -5.50
N ILE A 87 3.54 6.93 -5.98
CA ILE A 87 4.57 7.63 -5.20
C ILE A 87 4.08 9.01 -4.75
N ASP A 88 3.45 9.76 -5.65
CA ASP A 88 2.88 11.07 -5.33
C ASP A 88 1.78 10.95 -4.27
N PHE A 89 0.87 10.00 -4.44
CA PHE A 89 -0.19 9.72 -3.47
C PHE A 89 0.36 9.32 -2.10
N ALA A 90 1.42 8.51 -2.06
CA ALA A 90 2.08 8.12 -0.81
C ALA A 90 2.73 9.33 -0.11
N ARG A 91 3.38 10.21 -0.87
CA ARG A 91 3.99 11.44 -0.33
C ARG A 91 2.95 12.43 0.18
N ASP A 92 1.84 12.61 -0.54
CA ASP A 92 0.72 13.46 -0.10
C ASP A 92 0.07 12.91 1.18
N TRP A 93 -0.05 11.58 1.31
CA TRP A 93 -0.51 10.95 2.55
C TRP A 93 0.45 11.18 3.72
N GLY A 94 1.75 11.17 3.48
CA GLY A 94 2.80 11.51 4.44
C GLY A 94 2.93 10.61 5.66
N GLY A 95 2.24 9.47 5.73
CA GLY A 95 2.34 8.54 6.86
C GLY A 95 1.64 8.99 8.14
N HIS A 96 0.67 9.91 8.08
CA HIS A 96 0.08 10.52 9.29
C HIS A 96 -1.27 9.95 9.73
N SER A 97 -1.77 8.90 9.06
CA SER A 97 -3.08 8.32 9.29
C SER A 97 -3.14 6.88 8.77
N ALA A 98 -4.25 6.18 8.93
CA ALA A 98 -4.42 4.86 8.32
C ALA A 98 -4.71 4.97 6.81
N MET A 99 -4.00 4.18 6.01
CA MET A 99 -4.24 3.94 4.59
C MET A 99 -4.58 2.48 4.37
N VAL A 100 -5.62 2.20 3.59
CA VAL A 100 -5.91 0.84 3.11
C VAL A 100 -5.37 0.68 1.70
N VAL A 101 -4.63 -0.40 1.47
CA VAL A 101 -4.06 -0.80 0.17
C VAL A 101 -4.56 -2.19 -0.18
N HIS A 102 -5.21 -2.35 -1.32
CA HIS A 102 -5.73 -3.64 -1.71
C HIS A 102 -5.56 -3.94 -3.20
N CYS A 103 -5.59 -5.23 -3.52
CA CYS A 103 -5.81 -5.75 -4.85
C CYS A 103 -6.89 -6.83 -4.82
N PHE A 104 -6.92 -7.75 -5.77
CA PHE A 104 -7.91 -8.84 -5.76
C PHE A 104 -7.67 -9.78 -4.57
N ALA A 105 -6.50 -10.41 -4.51
CA ALA A 105 -6.16 -11.43 -3.50
C ALA A 105 -5.36 -10.89 -2.29
N GLY A 106 -4.90 -9.64 -2.31
CA GLY A 106 -4.07 -9.10 -1.23
C GLY A 106 -2.61 -9.57 -1.20
N ILE A 107 -2.13 -10.23 -2.27
CA ILE A 107 -0.85 -10.97 -2.30
C ILE A 107 0.22 -10.25 -3.11
N SER A 108 -0.08 -9.78 -4.32
CA SER A 108 0.92 -9.31 -5.29
C SER A 108 0.91 -7.80 -5.49
N ARG A 109 -0.06 -7.22 -6.22
CA ARG A 109 -0.12 -5.76 -6.50
C ARG A 109 -0.23 -4.93 -5.22
N SER A 110 -1.06 -5.34 -4.27
CA SER A 110 -1.23 -4.62 -3.00
C SER A 110 0.03 -4.66 -2.12
N THR A 111 0.71 -5.79 -2.06
CA THR A 111 1.96 -5.90 -1.28
C THR A 111 3.10 -5.12 -1.94
N ALA A 112 3.17 -5.10 -3.28
CA ALA A 112 4.09 -4.22 -4.00
C ALA A 112 3.76 -2.74 -3.74
N ALA A 113 2.48 -2.36 -3.81
CA ALA A 113 2.05 -0.98 -3.57
C ALA A 113 2.34 -0.53 -2.12
N ALA A 114 2.11 -1.39 -1.12
CA ALA A 114 2.47 -1.12 0.27
C ALA A 114 3.99 -0.94 0.46
N PHE A 115 4.80 -1.83 -0.13
CA PHE A 115 6.25 -1.73 -0.10
C PHE A 115 6.75 -0.43 -0.72
N ILE A 116 6.22 -0.05 -1.89
CA ILE A 116 6.55 1.20 -2.59
C ILE A 116 6.14 2.42 -1.76
N THR A 117 4.94 2.39 -1.18
CA THR A 117 4.43 3.46 -0.29
C THR A 117 5.38 3.68 0.88
N LEU A 118 5.77 2.60 1.57
CA LEU A 118 6.69 2.70 2.71
C LEU A 118 8.09 3.17 2.29
N CYS A 119 8.62 2.73 1.14
CA CYS A 119 9.88 3.25 0.60
C CYS A 119 9.80 4.74 0.24
N ALA A 120 8.65 5.23 -0.21
CA ALA A 120 8.46 6.63 -0.60
C ALA A 120 8.37 7.58 0.60
N VAL A 121 7.77 7.12 1.72
CA VAL A 121 7.62 7.95 2.94
C VAL A 121 8.75 7.75 3.96
N ASN A 122 9.60 6.74 3.77
CA ASN A 122 10.80 6.51 4.58
C ASN A 122 12.06 6.53 3.68
N PRO A 123 12.48 7.70 3.18
CA PRO A 123 13.55 7.79 2.20
C PRO A 123 14.90 7.26 2.70
N ASP A 124 15.14 7.34 4.00
CA ASP A 124 16.38 6.96 4.66
C ASP A 124 16.38 5.53 5.21
N ALA A 125 15.21 4.88 5.27
CA ALA A 125 15.12 3.51 5.76
C ALA A 125 15.68 2.51 4.73
N PRO A 126 16.42 1.46 5.19
CA PRO A 126 16.87 0.40 4.30
C PRO A 126 15.67 -0.36 3.69
N GLU A 127 15.66 -0.53 2.37
CA GLU A 127 14.62 -1.28 1.67
C GLU A 127 14.52 -2.73 2.15
N ALA A 128 15.65 -3.30 2.59
CA ALA A 128 15.70 -4.64 3.17
C ALA A 128 14.89 -4.75 4.48
N LEU A 129 14.91 -3.70 5.33
CA LEU A 129 14.12 -3.65 6.55
C LEU A 129 12.62 -3.61 6.22
N ILE A 130 12.23 -2.77 5.25
CA ILE A 130 10.82 -2.67 4.84
C ILE A 130 10.32 -4.00 4.27
N ALA A 131 11.13 -4.66 3.44
CA ALA A 131 10.80 -5.98 2.88
C ALA A 131 10.72 -7.07 3.96
N GLN A 132 11.58 -7.03 4.96
CA GLN A 132 11.54 -7.93 6.12
C GLN A 132 10.24 -7.73 6.91
N ARG A 133 9.89 -6.49 7.26
CA ARG A 133 8.63 -6.16 7.95
C ARG A 133 7.40 -6.63 7.17
N LEU A 134 7.43 -6.48 5.84
CA LEU A 134 6.36 -6.98 4.98
C LEU A 134 6.23 -8.50 5.05
N ARG A 135 7.34 -9.26 5.04
CA ARG A 135 7.34 -10.72 5.17
C ARG A 135 6.88 -11.17 6.55
N GLU A 136 7.33 -10.51 7.62
CA GLU A 136 6.92 -10.80 8.99
C GLU A 136 5.42 -10.57 9.19
N ALA A 137 4.87 -9.51 8.61
CA ALA A 137 3.43 -9.21 8.68
C ALA A 137 2.57 -10.12 7.79
N SER A 138 3.13 -10.66 6.69
CA SER A 138 2.40 -11.52 5.76
C SER A 138 3.30 -12.58 5.12
N PRO A 139 3.22 -13.84 5.57
CA PRO A 139 3.94 -14.97 4.95
C PRO A 139 3.59 -15.18 3.47
N THR A 140 2.37 -14.79 3.06
CA THR A 140 1.86 -14.93 1.69
C THR A 140 2.24 -13.78 0.77
N ALA A 141 2.84 -12.68 1.29
CA ALA A 141 3.21 -11.52 0.49
C ALA A 141 4.18 -11.89 -0.65
N TYR A 142 3.81 -11.53 -1.88
CA TYR A 142 4.62 -11.77 -3.07
C TYR A 142 4.57 -10.54 -3.99
N PRO A 143 5.31 -9.48 -3.66
CA PRO A 143 5.23 -8.21 -4.37
C PRO A 143 5.44 -8.33 -5.88
N ASN A 144 4.54 -7.73 -6.68
CA ASN A 144 4.65 -7.70 -8.13
C ASN A 144 5.99 -7.11 -8.57
N ARG A 145 6.81 -7.91 -9.24
CA ARG A 145 8.20 -7.56 -9.56
C ARG A 145 8.32 -6.41 -10.54
N LEU A 146 7.36 -6.25 -11.46
CA LEU A 146 7.36 -5.14 -12.41
C LEU A 146 7.09 -3.82 -11.68
N MET A 147 6.11 -3.78 -10.77
CA MET A 147 5.86 -2.59 -9.94
C MET A 147 7.09 -2.21 -9.12
N VAL A 148 7.75 -3.19 -8.48
CA VAL A 148 8.96 -2.96 -7.67
C VAL A 148 10.09 -2.42 -8.51
N ARG A 149 10.34 -2.98 -9.72
CA ARG A 149 11.39 -2.50 -10.64
C ARG A 149 11.15 -1.06 -11.07
N LEU A 150 9.92 -0.75 -11.51
CA LEU A 150 9.56 0.60 -11.93
C LEU A 150 9.69 1.62 -10.77
N ALA A 151 9.37 1.20 -9.54
CA ALA A 151 9.52 2.05 -8.37
C ALA A 151 10.98 2.23 -7.94
N ASP A 152 11.81 1.20 -8.08
CA ASP A 152 13.26 1.29 -7.84
C ASP A 152 13.90 2.37 -8.73
N ASP A 153 13.52 2.39 -10.01
CA ASP A 153 13.96 3.40 -10.97
C ASP A 153 13.41 4.79 -10.59
N ALA A 154 12.10 4.92 -10.35
CA ALA A 154 11.45 6.19 -10.05
C ALA A 154 11.95 6.85 -8.74
N LEU A 155 12.29 6.04 -7.73
CA LEU A 155 12.84 6.49 -6.45
C LEU A 155 14.38 6.53 -6.44
N ALA A 156 15.03 6.26 -7.58
CA ALA A 156 16.49 6.20 -7.74
C ALA A 156 17.19 5.27 -6.72
N ARG A 157 16.57 4.11 -6.43
CA ARG A 157 17.07 3.16 -5.41
C ARG A 157 18.16 2.21 -5.92
N ARG A 158 18.53 2.30 -7.21
CA ARG A 158 19.70 1.60 -7.81
C ARG A 158 19.70 0.09 -7.57
N GLY A 159 18.57 -0.57 -7.71
CA GLY A 159 18.40 -2.01 -7.52
C GLY A 159 18.21 -2.46 -6.06
N ARG A 160 18.17 -1.55 -5.08
CA ARG A 160 18.01 -1.93 -3.66
C ARG A 160 16.63 -2.48 -3.35
N MET A 161 15.57 -1.90 -3.94
CA MET A 161 14.19 -2.40 -3.78
C MET A 161 14.05 -3.80 -4.41
N ILE A 162 14.62 -4.00 -5.59
CA ILE A 162 14.60 -5.29 -6.30
C ILE A 162 15.27 -6.36 -5.43
N LYS A 163 16.50 -6.10 -4.97
CA LYS A 163 17.26 -7.02 -4.11
C LYS A 163 16.56 -7.30 -2.78
N ALA A 164 15.87 -6.30 -2.21
CA ALA A 164 15.14 -6.47 -0.96
C ALA A 164 13.98 -7.46 -1.13
N VAL A 165 13.18 -7.32 -2.20
CA VAL A 165 12.07 -8.23 -2.49
C VAL A 165 12.56 -9.64 -2.88
N GLU A 166 13.65 -9.75 -3.63
CA GLU A 166 14.26 -11.05 -3.96
C GLU A 166 14.68 -11.82 -2.69
N ARG A 167 15.24 -11.12 -1.70
CA ARG A 167 15.66 -11.70 -0.41
C ARG A 167 14.49 -12.14 0.48
N MET A 168 13.27 -11.69 0.24
CA MET A 168 12.08 -12.20 0.93
C MET A 168 11.87 -13.71 0.69
N GLY A 169 12.43 -14.26 -0.40
CA GLY A 169 12.31 -15.66 -0.75
C GLY A 169 10.92 -16.07 -1.20
N ARG A 170 10.61 -17.36 -1.04
CA ARG A 170 9.30 -17.91 -1.44
C ARG A 170 8.21 -17.47 -0.46
N ALA A 171 7.05 -17.12 -1.02
CA ALA A 171 5.85 -16.88 -0.23
C ALA A 171 5.12 -18.21 0.06
N GLU A 172 4.39 -18.25 1.15
CA GLU A 172 3.43 -19.33 1.40
C GLU A 172 2.29 -19.25 0.38
N PRO A 173 1.84 -20.39 -0.17
CA PRO A 173 0.74 -20.40 -1.13
C PRO A 173 -0.58 -20.04 -0.43
N ALA A 174 -1.38 -19.17 -1.06
CA ALA A 174 -2.71 -18.82 -0.60
C ALA A 174 -3.58 -18.36 -1.77
N TYR A 175 -4.90 -18.51 -1.66
CA TYR A 175 -5.87 -17.91 -2.59
C TYR A 175 -6.10 -16.43 -2.29
N GLU A 176 -6.19 -16.08 -1.01
CA GLU A 176 -6.29 -14.71 -0.50
C GLU A 176 -5.39 -14.56 0.73
N ALA A 177 -4.82 -13.37 0.90
CA ALA A 177 -4.08 -13.03 2.10
C ALA A 177 -5.02 -12.71 3.26
N ILE A 178 -4.60 -13.05 4.48
CA ILE A 178 -5.21 -12.48 5.68
C ILE A 178 -4.82 -11.00 5.73
N PRO A 179 -5.77 -10.08 5.98
CA PRO A 179 -5.45 -8.66 6.16
C PRO A 179 -4.40 -8.44 7.25
N PHE A 180 -3.45 -7.57 6.97
CA PHE A 180 -2.36 -7.25 7.89
C PHE A 180 -2.05 -5.75 7.88
N MET A 181 -1.21 -5.31 8.83
CA MET A 181 -0.86 -3.90 8.98
C MET A 181 0.66 -3.75 9.10
N LEU A 182 1.16 -2.65 8.55
CA LEU A 182 2.54 -2.17 8.67
C LEU A 182 2.52 -0.74 9.24
N PRO A 183 3.39 -0.38 10.19
CA PRO A 183 3.54 1.00 10.61
C PRO A 183 4.06 1.85 9.45
N ALA A 184 3.61 3.11 9.37
CA ALA A 184 4.09 4.03 8.35
C ALA A 184 5.56 4.42 8.60
N ASP A 185 5.94 4.62 9.87
CA ASP A 185 7.34 4.72 10.28
C ASP A 185 7.88 3.31 10.57
N VAL A 186 8.70 2.83 9.67
CA VAL A 186 9.26 1.47 9.76
C VAL A 186 10.41 1.35 10.76
N THR A 187 10.92 2.47 11.27
CA THR A 187 12.03 2.53 12.24
C THR A 187 11.54 2.59 13.68
N ALA A 188 10.29 2.97 13.91
CA ALA A 188 9.71 3.25 15.24
C ALA A 188 9.68 2.07 16.24
N ASN A 189 9.95 0.83 15.80
CA ASN A 189 9.89 -0.37 16.64
C ASN A 189 11.26 -0.93 17.09
N GLU A 190 12.37 -0.26 16.81
CA GLU A 190 13.69 -0.74 17.24
C GLU A 190 13.97 -0.46 18.73
N ASP A 191 13.21 0.46 19.36
CA ASP A 191 13.43 0.90 20.75
C ASP A 191 12.59 0.13 21.80
N LEU A 192 11.83 -0.92 21.42
CA LEU A 192 10.94 -1.68 22.31
C LEU A 192 11.40 -3.13 22.59
N LYS A 193 12.71 -3.38 22.50
CA LYS A 193 13.29 -4.68 22.94
C LYS A 193 14.20 -4.52 24.14
#